data_79f6f309a7d9e4c089c98a3fa75d094a
#
_entry.id   79f6f309a7d9e4c089c98a3fa75d094a
#
_cell.length_a   1.000
_cell.length_b   1.000
_cell.length_c   1.000
_cell.angle_alpha   90.00
_cell.angle_beta   90.00
_cell.angle_gamma   90.00
#
_symmetry.space_group_name_H-M   'P 1'
#
loop_
_entity.id
_entity.type
_entity.pdbx_description
1 polymer ?
#
loop_
_entity_poly.entity_id
_entity_poly.type
_entity_poly.pdbx_seq_one_letter_code
_entity_poly.pdbx_strand_id
1 'polypeptide(L)'
;TTDLQEQDVIFGGEKKLRRALHELIDRHSPWAAFVYSTCIVGLIGDDLRAVCRRVGEEKGIPVIPVESEGFKGNKRAGYHAACRAIFELVGTGDASGISPHSVNLLGDFNLAGEIWIMLGSKV
;
A
#
# COMPACT_ATOMS: atom_id res chain seq x y z
N THR A 1 6.20 8.85 -9.44
CA THR A 1 7.49 8.51 -8.83
C THR A 1 8.06 9.72 -8.13
N THR A 2 8.90 9.50 -7.11
CA THR A 2 9.58 10.58 -6.38
C THR A 2 10.79 11.14 -7.15
N ASP A 3 11.15 10.56 -8.29
CA ASP A 3 12.28 10.98 -9.15
C ASP A 3 13.57 11.24 -8.37
N LEU A 4 14.06 10.19 -7.68
CA LEU A 4 15.28 10.28 -6.87
C LEU A 4 16.49 10.64 -7.74
N GLN A 5 17.25 11.66 -7.29
CA GLN A 5 18.49 12.11 -7.90
C GLN A 5 19.69 11.54 -7.14
N GLU A 6 20.89 11.64 -7.70
CA GLU A 6 22.12 11.16 -7.05
C GLU A 6 22.32 11.73 -5.65
N GLN A 7 21.94 12.98 -5.43
CA GLN A 7 22.02 13.63 -4.13
C GLN A 7 21.09 13.00 -3.10
N ASP A 8 19.89 12.55 -3.51
CA ASP A 8 18.93 11.87 -2.63
C ASP A 8 19.46 10.49 -2.22
N VAL A 9 20.27 9.84 -3.07
CA VAL A 9 20.92 8.56 -2.75
C VAL A 9 21.98 8.74 -1.67
N ILE A 10 22.67 9.88 -1.64
CA ILE A 10 23.73 10.18 -0.66
C ILE A 10 23.15 10.69 0.66
N PHE A 11 22.13 11.54 0.61
CA PHE A 11 21.59 12.26 1.77
C PHE A 11 20.24 11.75 2.26
N GLY A 12 19.69 10.70 1.65
CA GLY A 12 18.37 10.14 1.94
C GLY A 12 17.24 10.81 1.17
N GLY A 13 16.24 10.01 0.80
CA GLY A 13 15.07 10.44 0.01
C GLY A 13 13.84 10.81 0.85
N GLU A 14 13.90 10.68 2.20
CA GLU A 14 12.75 10.87 3.09
C GLU A 14 12.05 12.22 2.93
N LYS A 15 12.81 13.31 2.86
CA LYS A 15 12.27 14.68 2.69
C LYS A 15 11.52 14.83 1.36
N LYS A 16 12.06 14.24 0.31
CA LYS A 16 11.47 14.26 -1.04
C LYS A 16 10.20 13.44 -1.09
N LEU A 17 10.22 12.25 -0.48
CA LEU A 17 9.04 11.39 -0.34
C LEU A 17 7.92 12.10 0.43
N ARG A 18 8.24 12.69 1.58
CA ARG A 18 7.26 13.42 2.38
C ARG A 18 6.62 14.55 1.58
N ARG A 19 7.41 15.37 0.89
CA ARG A 19 6.92 16.44 0.04
C ARG A 19 6.00 15.91 -1.07
N ALA A 20 6.42 14.85 -1.78
CA ALA A 20 5.63 14.23 -2.84
C ALA A 20 4.29 13.68 -2.33
N LEU A 21 4.28 13.06 -1.14
CA LEU A 21 3.06 12.58 -0.51
C LEU A 21 2.10 13.72 -0.16
N HIS A 22 2.59 14.81 0.41
CA HIS A 22 1.77 16.00 0.67
C HIS A 22 1.15 16.54 -0.61
N GLU A 23 1.94 16.74 -1.66
CA GLU A 23 1.47 17.26 -2.95
C GLU A 23 0.41 16.34 -3.58
N LEU A 24 0.62 15.01 -3.54
CA LEU A 24 -0.34 14.03 -4.07
C LEU A 24 -1.65 14.00 -3.29
N ILE A 25 -1.57 13.97 -1.97
CA ILE A 25 -2.75 13.91 -1.10
C ILE A 25 -3.57 15.21 -1.25
N ASP A 26 -2.92 16.37 -1.27
CA ASP A 26 -3.58 17.66 -1.41
C ASP A 26 -4.24 17.83 -2.79
N ARG A 27 -3.62 17.28 -3.84
CA ARG A 27 -4.15 17.37 -5.21
C ARG A 27 -5.31 16.42 -5.47
N HIS A 28 -5.24 15.19 -4.95
CA HIS A 28 -6.16 14.12 -5.33
C HIS A 28 -7.15 13.75 -4.22
N SER A 29 -6.94 14.23 -3.00
CA SER A 29 -7.78 13.95 -1.82
C SER A 29 -8.15 12.44 -1.71
N PRO A 30 -7.18 11.51 -1.78
CA PRO A 30 -7.46 10.09 -1.70
C PRO A 30 -7.88 9.71 -0.28
N TRP A 31 -8.69 8.67 -0.14
CA TRP A 31 -9.04 8.11 1.17
C TRP A 31 -7.92 7.25 1.79
N ALA A 32 -6.97 6.76 0.99
CA ALA A 32 -5.76 6.06 1.42
C ALA A 32 -4.66 6.19 0.35
N ALA A 33 -3.39 6.01 0.76
CA ALA A 33 -2.25 6.00 -0.16
C ALA A 33 -1.33 4.80 0.13
N PHE A 34 -0.86 4.12 -0.92
CA PHE A 34 0.15 3.07 -0.83
C PHE A 34 1.48 3.57 -1.37
N VAL A 35 2.56 3.36 -0.62
CA VAL A 35 3.90 3.80 -0.98
C VAL A 35 4.79 2.58 -1.18
N TYR A 36 5.14 2.29 -2.44
CA TYR A 36 6.01 1.17 -2.79
C TYR A 36 7.48 1.59 -2.74
N SER A 37 8.29 0.83 -1.99
CA SER A 37 9.74 0.99 -2.00
C SER A 37 10.35 0.35 -3.25
N THR A 38 11.40 1.00 -3.77
CA THR A 38 12.25 0.46 -4.82
C THR A 38 13.55 -0.10 -4.22
N CYS A 39 14.33 -0.84 -5.03
CA CYS A 39 15.61 -1.38 -4.59
C CYS A 39 16.56 -0.30 -4.05
N ILE A 40 16.57 0.88 -4.67
CA ILE A 40 17.43 2.01 -4.26
C ILE A 40 17.06 2.50 -2.86
N VAL A 41 15.78 2.68 -2.58
CA VAL A 41 15.27 3.15 -1.27
C VAL A 41 15.65 2.15 -0.18
N GLY A 42 15.52 0.85 -0.44
CA GLY A 42 15.92 -0.20 0.50
C GLY A 42 17.43 -0.26 0.76
N LEU A 43 18.27 0.11 -0.22
CA LEU A 43 19.73 0.17 -0.07
C LEU A 43 20.20 1.41 0.70
N ILE A 44 19.52 2.55 0.55
CA ILE A 44 19.83 3.81 1.26
C ILE A 44 19.48 3.68 2.75
N GLY A 45 18.53 2.80 3.10
CA GLY A 45 18.09 2.59 4.48
C GLY A 45 17.12 3.66 4.98
N ASP A 46 16.42 4.36 4.08
CA ASP A 46 15.37 5.32 4.44
C ASP A 46 14.25 4.64 5.24
N ASP A 47 13.83 5.27 6.34
CA ASP A 47 12.69 4.77 7.13
C ASP A 47 11.35 5.15 6.48
N LEU A 48 10.99 4.37 5.45
CA LEU A 48 9.73 4.50 4.73
C LEU A 48 8.51 4.46 5.67
N ARG A 49 8.55 3.60 6.70
CA ARG A 49 7.44 3.43 7.65
C ARG A 49 7.25 4.68 8.50
N ALA A 50 8.33 5.29 8.98
CA ALA A 50 8.26 6.51 9.76
C ALA A 50 7.70 7.67 8.94
N VAL A 51 8.12 7.82 7.68
CA VAL A 51 7.60 8.84 6.77
C VAL A 51 6.11 8.65 6.52
N CYS A 52 5.68 7.43 6.15
CA CYS A 52 4.27 7.11 5.88
C CYS A 52 3.39 7.37 7.10
N ARG A 53 3.81 6.90 8.29
CA ARG A 53 3.07 7.13 9.53
C ARG A 53 2.89 8.62 9.81
N ARG A 54 3.98 9.41 9.75
CA ARG A 54 3.94 10.85 10.02
C ARG A 54 3.02 11.59 9.06
N VAL A 55 3.13 11.31 7.75
CA VAL A 55 2.25 11.94 6.76
C VAL A 55 0.80 11.50 6.94
N GLY A 56 0.55 10.24 7.27
CA GLY A 56 -0.79 9.74 7.59
C GLY A 56 -1.44 10.47 8.77
N GLU A 57 -0.69 10.66 9.86
CA GLU A 57 -1.12 11.43 11.02
C GLU A 57 -1.40 12.90 10.68
N GLU A 58 -0.51 13.54 9.89
CA GLU A 58 -0.65 14.94 9.48
C GLU A 58 -1.85 15.17 8.53
N LYS A 59 -2.16 14.20 7.68
CA LYS A 59 -3.23 14.30 6.66
C LYS A 59 -4.55 13.63 7.06
N GLY A 60 -4.55 12.86 8.15
CA GLY A 60 -5.74 12.15 8.63
C GLY A 60 -6.23 11.04 7.70
N ILE A 61 -5.35 10.45 6.89
CA ILE A 61 -5.64 9.32 6.02
C ILE A 61 -4.63 8.20 6.20
N PRO A 62 -4.98 6.94 5.95
CA PRO A 62 -4.03 5.84 5.94
C PRO A 62 -2.97 6.01 4.83
N VAL A 63 -1.69 6.04 5.20
CA VAL A 63 -0.56 6.00 4.27
C VAL A 63 0.27 4.76 4.59
N ILE A 64 0.19 3.76 3.71
CA ILE A 64 0.65 2.40 3.98
C ILE A 64 1.92 2.10 3.18
N PRO A 65 3.04 1.77 3.83
CA PRO A 65 4.26 1.37 3.16
C PRO A 65 4.16 -0.06 2.65
N VAL A 66 4.62 -0.29 1.42
CA VAL A 66 4.77 -1.61 0.81
C VAL A 66 6.25 -1.85 0.51
N GLU A 67 6.89 -2.65 1.33
CA GLU A 67 8.28 -3.02 1.15
C GLU A 67 8.38 -4.10 0.06
N SER A 68 8.70 -3.69 -1.16
CA SER A 68 8.70 -4.54 -2.35
C SER A 68 10.04 -4.51 -3.12
N GLU A 69 11.13 -4.28 -2.41
CA GLU A 69 12.47 -4.25 -3.00
C GLU A 69 12.82 -5.60 -3.64
N GLY A 70 13.20 -5.58 -4.92
CA GLY A 70 13.41 -6.79 -5.72
C GLY A 70 14.51 -7.70 -5.20
N PHE A 71 15.45 -7.21 -4.40
CA PHE A 71 16.49 -8.03 -3.78
C PHE A 71 16.03 -8.79 -2.51
N LYS A 72 14.90 -8.41 -1.91
CA LYS A 72 14.33 -9.09 -0.74
C LYS A 72 13.53 -10.35 -1.08
N GLY A 73 13.26 -10.59 -2.36
CA GLY A 73 12.53 -11.78 -2.78
C GLY A 73 12.10 -11.77 -4.24
N ASN A 74 11.32 -12.79 -4.58
CA ASN A 74 10.76 -12.95 -5.93
C ASN A 74 9.37 -12.28 -6.05
N LYS A 75 8.73 -12.41 -7.21
CA LYS A 75 7.38 -11.90 -7.49
C LYS A 75 6.36 -12.27 -6.38
N ARG A 76 6.47 -13.50 -5.83
CA ARG A 76 5.56 -13.98 -4.78
C ARG A 76 5.74 -13.19 -3.48
N ALA A 77 6.98 -12.84 -3.12
CA ALA A 77 7.25 -12.04 -1.94
C ALA A 77 6.64 -10.63 -2.05
N GLY A 78 6.80 -9.98 -3.22
CA GLY A 78 6.16 -8.69 -3.50
C GLY A 78 4.63 -8.76 -3.43
N TYR A 79 4.03 -9.83 -3.96
CA TYR A 79 2.60 -10.07 -3.86
C TYR A 79 2.13 -10.18 -2.40
N HIS A 80 2.85 -10.96 -1.57
CA HIS A 80 2.53 -11.07 -0.14
C HIS A 80 2.68 -9.74 0.61
N ALA A 81 3.68 -8.92 0.26
CA ALA A 81 3.84 -7.59 0.83
C ALA A 81 2.64 -6.69 0.50
N ALA A 82 2.16 -6.71 -0.75
CA ALA A 82 0.99 -5.96 -1.17
C ALA A 82 -0.30 -6.45 -0.46
N CYS A 83 -0.52 -7.76 -0.36
CA CYS A 83 -1.66 -8.33 0.36
C CYS A 83 -1.66 -7.92 1.84
N ARG A 84 -0.48 -7.94 2.49
CA ARG A 84 -0.35 -7.49 3.87
C ARG A 84 -0.70 -6.03 4.04
N ALA A 85 -0.23 -5.16 3.14
CA ALA A 85 -0.56 -3.74 3.16
C ALA A 85 -2.07 -3.48 2.98
N ILE A 86 -2.73 -4.23 2.09
CA ILE A 86 -4.19 -4.17 1.93
C ILE A 86 -4.90 -4.64 3.21
N PHE A 87 -4.40 -5.70 3.84
CA PHE A 87 -4.97 -6.21 5.08
C PHE A 87 -4.84 -5.21 6.24
N GLU A 88 -3.72 -4.50 6.35
CA GLU A 88 -3.55 -3.41 7.32
C GLU A 88 -4.61 -2.32 7.14
N LEU A 89 -4.97 -1.99 5.89
CA LEU A 89 -5.99 -1.01 5.59
C LEU A 89 -7.41 -1.50 5.94
N VAL A 90 -7.75 -2.72 5.54
CA VAL A 90 -9.10 -3.30 5.73
C VAL A 90 -9.34 -3.62 7.20
N GLY A 91 -8.32 -4.02 7.95
CA GLY A 91 -8.40 -4.37 9.37
C GLY A 91 -8.76 -3.19 10.29
N THR A 92 -8.81 -1.95 9.78
CA THR A 92 -9.19 -0.75 10.54
C THR A 92 -10.66 -0.39 10.43
N GLY A 93 -11.46 -1.15 9.67
CA GLY A 93 -12.87 -0.90 9.45
C GLY A 93 -13.77 -1.33 10.62
N ASP A 94 -14.94 -0.70 10.72
CA ASP A 94 -15.99 -1.10 11.64
C ASP A 94 -16.72 -2.35 11.13
N ALA A 95 -16.79 -3.38 11.97
CA ALA A 95 -17.48 -4.63 11.67
C ALA A 95 -19.01 -4.59 11.90
N SER A 96 -19.59 -3.43 12.17
CA SER A 96 -21.02 -3.27 12.52
C SER A 96 -21.99 -3.59 11.37
N GLY A 97 -21.51 -3.76 10.15
CA GLY A 97 -22.32 -4.03 8.96
C GLY A 97 -22.33 -5.49 8.48
N ILE A 98 -22.00 -6.46 9.32
CA ILE A 98 -21.95 -7.88 8.90
C ILE A 98 -23.38 -8.40 8.60
N SER A 99 -23.64 -8.74 7.33
CA SER A 99 -24.86 -9.43 6.94
C SER A 99 -24.81 -10.89 7.40
N PRO A 100 -25.85 -11.42 8.05
CA PRO A 100 -25.87 -12.80 8.56
C PRO A 100 -25.79 -13.87 7.45
N HIS A 101 -26.00 -13.50 6.19
CA HIS A 101 -25.94 -14.37 5.02
C HIS A 101 -24.82 -14.00 4.05
N SER A 102 -23.74 -13.40 4.56
CA SER A 102 -22.57 -13.04 3.74
C SER A 102 -21.42 -14.02 3.92
N VAL A 103 -20.66 -14.23 2.86
CA VAL A 103 -19.43 -15.03 2.86
C VAL A 103 -18.29 -14.14 2.39
N ASN A 104 -17.20 -14.11 3.15
CA ASN A 104 -15.99 -13.40 2.75
C ASN A 104 -15.11 -14.31 1.87
N LEU A 105 -14.83 -13.88 0.64
CA LEU A 105 -13.91 -14.55 -0.25
C LEU A 105 -12.53 -13.89 -0.15
N LEU A 106 -11.54 -14.62 0.37
CA LEU A 106 -10.18 -14.13 0.58
C LEU A 106 -9.22 -14.75 -0.42
N GLY A 107 -8.32 -13.93 -0.96
CA GLY A 107 -7.20 -14.44 -1.76
C GLY A 107 -7.49 -14.64 -3.24
N ASP A 108 -8.59 -14.11 -3.73
CA ASP A 108 -8.98 -14.24 -5.12
C ASP A 108 -8.66 -13.00 -5.94
N PHE A 109 -7.45 -12.97 -6.47
CA PHE A 109 -6.97 -11.84 -7.27
C PHE A 109 -6.90 -12.11 -8.78
N ASN A 110 -7.28 -13.32 -9.24
CA ASN A 110 -7.12 -13.72 -10.63
C ASN A 110 -8.24 -14.62 -11.17
N LEU A 111 -9.39 -14.67 -10.53
CA LEU A 111 -10.52 -15.38 -11.13
C LEU A 111 -11.09 -14.57 -12.32
N ALA A 112 -11.29 -15.26 -13.44
CA ALA A 112 -11.99 -14.69 -14.58
C ALA A 112 -13.41 -14.26 -14.15
N GLY A 113 -13.92 -13.15 -14.70
CA GLY A 113 -15.22 -12.59 -14.32
C GLY A 113 -16.38 -13.58 -14.36
N GLU A 114 -16.30 -14.59 -15.23
CA GLU A 114 -17.29 -15.68 -15.36
C GLU A 114 -17.36 -16.57 -14.09
N ILE A 115 -16.25 -16.76 -13.39
CA ILE A 115 -16.23 -17.54 -12.14
C ILE A 115 -16.91 -16.77 -11.02
N TRP A 116 -16.77 -15.46 -10.98
CA TRP A 116 -17.49 -14.59 -10.04
C TRP A 116 -19.01 -14.67 -10.23
N ILE A 117 -19.48 -14.70 -11.48
CA ILE A 117 -20.89 -14.85 -11.81
C ILE A 117 -21.41 -16.21 -11.33
N MET A 118 -20.63 -17.29 -11.50
CA MET A 118 -21.00 -18.62 -11.01
C MET A 118 -21.08 -18.71 -9.48
N LEU A 119 -20.14 -18.08 -8.77
CA LEU A 119 -20.14 -18.05 -7.31
C LEU A 119 -21.27 -17.17 -6.77
N GLY A 120 -21.51 -16.01 -7.38
CA GLY A 120 -22.58 -15.10 -6.99
C GLY A 120 -23.98 -15.60 -7.24
N SER A 121 -24.17 -16.57 -8.14
CA SER A 121 -25.49 -17.17 -8.43
C SER A 121 -25.86 -18.34 -7.53
N LYS A 122 -24.96 -18.78 -6.64
CA LYS A 122 -25.18 -19.91 -5.71
C LYS A 122 -25.26 -19.48 -4.23
N VAL A 123 -25.19 -18.20 -3.97
CA VAL A 123 -25.42 -17.59 -2.66
C VAL A 123 -26.68 -16.75 -2.71
#